data_1765709aac7fff1d8a220efcf64ddd1e
#
_entry.id   1765709aac7fff1d8a220efcf64ddd1e
#
_cell.length_a   1.000
_cell.length_b   1.000
_cell.length_c   1.000
_cell.angle_alpha   90.00
_cell.angle_beta   90.00
_cell.angle_gamma   90.00
#
_symmetry.space_group_name_H-M   'P 1'
#
loop_
_entity.id
_entity.type
_entity.pdbx_description
1 polymer ?
#
loop_
_entity_poly.entity_id
_entity_poly.type
_entity_poly.pdbx_seq_one_letter_code
_entity_poly.pdbx_strand_id
1 'polypeptide(L)'
;MRKSISRHRMGASLVAVTFMALSSLAHAQAVADVAPQDEAETTSEQRAADIVVTGSRITTSGFTAPTPTTVIGEEQIANNAQPNVFNTIAQLPSLQGSTGAATGTFSTSSGQQGLSSFSLRGLGTIRTLTLLDGQRVVGANVTGVPDISMFPQLLVKRVDVVTGGASASYGSDAVGGVVNFITDTRFEGFKGNILGSITKYGDDETALVQAAYGTSAMDGRLHFVVSGEYDHEGGVDAGDFGTDLAGSRDWYRATTLFNTGQTNNGLPQYVYGDYAQPYQYARYGLINNGPLQGIAFDANGTPYNFQYGSNGQPLGNGRVSNCFQGNSFCQGGDLSGAPGSGASLKSSLERINGYTRLGYDFADNNEAYLTVNIAQVKTNNQPSPGYGRANLTVQCDNAFLPQTIRDQCAAAGITSFGFGSSNAQLPDPQVYTDRKQYRFVGGLKGQFGLGGTDWNYDAYYEHGITISDIRV
;
A
#
# COMPACT_ATOMS: atom_id res chain seq x y z
N MET A 1 8.61 41.70 -0.13
CA MET A 1 10.00 41.21 0.07
C MET A 1 10.00 39.70 -0.04
N ARG A 2 10.31 39.19 -1.22
CA ARG A 2 10.41 37.74 -1.48
C ARG A 2 11.77 37.25 -0.97
N LYS A 3 11.79 36.40 0.04
CA LYS A 3 12.98 35.62 0.38
C LYS A 3 12.94 34.32 -0.41
N SER A 4 13.82 34.23 -1.40
CA SER A 4 14.18 33.02 -2.12
C SER A 4 14.77 32.01 -1.14
N ILE A 5 14.10 30.90 -0.94
CA ILE A 5 14.71 29.74 -0.24
C ILE A 5 15.46 28.95 -1.29
N SER A 6 16.77 29.02 -1.21
CA SER A 6 17.71 28.25 -2.03
C SER A 6 17.55 26.77 -1.72
N ARG A 7 17.07 25.99 -2.68
CA ARG A 7 17.14 24.53 -2.67
C ARG A 7 18.61 24.14 -2.85
N HIS A 8 19.24 23.63 -1.81
CA HIS A 8 20.52 22.96 -1.93
C HIS A 8 20.31 21.64 -2.69
N ARG A 9 20.68 21.64 -3.95
CA ARG A 9 20.90 20.41 -4.71
C ARG A 9 22.18 19.77 -4.16
N MET A 10 22.03 18.74 -3.36
CA MET A 10 23.14 17.82 -3.08
C MET A 10 23.44 17.06 -4.39
N GLY A 11 24.61 17.31 -4.94
CA GLY A 11 25.11 16.61 -6.11
C GLY A 11 25.30 15.14 -5.79
N ALA A 12 24.59 14.28 -6.52
CA ALA A 12 24.86 12.86 -6.54
C ALA A 12 26.23 12.63 -7.18
N SER A 13 27.22 12.25 -6.38
CA SER A 13 28.50 11.75 -6.87
C SER A 13 28.27 10.42 -7.56
N LEU A 14 28.40 10.44 -8.89
CA LEU A 14 28.40 9.26 -9.74
C LEU A 14 29.68 8.45 -9.43
N VAL A 15 29.57 7.39 -8.64
CA VAL A 15 30.61 6.37 -8.54
C VAL A 15 30.44 5.44 -9.73
N ALA A 16 31.23 5.70 -10.78
CA ALA A 16 31.35 4.81 -11.93
C ALA A 16 32.15 3.57 -11.49
N VAL A 17 31.44 2.46 -11.26
CA VAL A 17 32.08 1.14 -11.11
C VAL A 17 32.32 0.59 -12.51
N THR A 18 33.56 0.60 -12.93
CA THR A 18 34.02 0.00 -14.20
C THR A 18 34.00 -1.52 -14.06
N PHE A 19 33.01 -2.18 -14.63
CA PHE A 19 33.01 -3.65 -14.80
C PHE A 19 33.90 -3.98 -16.03
N MET A 20 35.02 -4.64 -15.80
CA MET A 20 35.78 -5.30 -16.86
C MET A 20 35.00 -6.50 -17.39
N ALA A 21 34.58 -6.42 -18.64
CA ALA A 21 34.02 -7.52 -19.39
C ALA A 21 35.12 -8.53 -19.74
N LEU A 22 35.08 -9.72 -19.15
CA LEU A 22 35.79 -10.91 -19.68
C LEU A 22 34.87 -11.59 -20.69
N SER A 23 35.19 -11.44 -21.94
CA SER A 23 34.60 -12.15 -23.06
C SER A 23 35.11 -13.61 -23.07
N SER A 24 34.26 -14.57 -22.77
CA SER A 24 34.50 -16.00 -23.04
C SER A 24 33.86 -16.40 -24.36
N LEU A 25 34.70 -16.89 -25.25
CA LEU A 25 34.35 -17.45 -26.56
C LEU A 25 33.42 -18.65 -26.43
N ALA A 26 32.25 -18.57 -27.05
CA ALA A 26 31.35 -19.70 -27.23
C ALA A 26 31.88 -20.60 -28.35
N HIS A 27 32.20 -21.86 -28.04
CA HIS A 27 32.39 -22.92 -29.01
C HIS A 27 31.07 -23.63 -29.28
N ALA A 28 30.59 -23.53 -30.49
CA ALA A 28 29.47 -24.34 -30.97
C ALA A 28 30.00 -25.76 -31.22
N GLN A 29 29.44 -26.76 -30.53
CA GLN A 29 29.64 -28.18 -30.86
C GLN A 29 28.35 -28.74 -31.45
N ALA A 30 28.60 -29.50 -32.56
CA ALA A 30 27.58 -30.13 -33.37
C ALA A 30 26.85 -31.27 -32.61
N VAL A 31 25.54 -31.32 -32.88
CA VAL A 31 24.66 -32.39 -32.42
C VAL A 31 25.00 -33.68 -33.17
N ALA A 32 25.42 -34.76 -32.44
CA ALA A 32 25.46 -36.09 -32.97
C ALA A 32 24.27 -36.91 -32.42
N ASP A 33 23.53 -37.52 -33.34
CA ASP A 33 22.46 -38.46 -33.08
C ASP A 33 22.96 -39.62 -32.18
N VAL A 34 22.29 -39.84 -31.06
CA VAL A 34 22.44 -41.05 -30.23
C VAL A 34 21.05 -41.64 -30.00
N ALA A 35 20.97 -42.94 -30.38
CA ALA A 35 19.81 -43.80 -30.21
C ALA A 35 19.41 -43.99 -28.74
N PRO A 36 18.14 -44.37 -28.47
CA PRO A 36 17.63 -44.48 -27.10
C PRO A 36 18.24 -45.69 -26.37
N GLN A 37 18.88 -45.44 -25.25
CA GLN A 37 19.21 -46.44 -24.25
C GLN A 37 18.14 -46.47 -23.16
N ASP A 38 17.64 -47.66 -22.86
CA ASP A 38 16.80 -47.96 -21.70
C ASP A 38 17.47 -47.48 -20.41
N GLU A 39 16.94 -46.41 -19.82
CA GLU A 39 17.30 -46.00 -18.45
C GLU A 39 16.38 -46.70 -17.46
N ALA A 40 17.01 -47.55 -16.66
CA ALA A 40 16.42 -48.09 -15.46
C ALA A 40 16.01 -46.94 -14.51
N GLU A 41 14.73 -46.90 -14.18
CA GLU A 41 14.16 -46.02 -13.15
C GLU A 41 14.89 -46.23 -11.81
N THR A 42 15.84 -45.37 -11.50
CA THR A 42 16.23 -45.13 -10.11
C THR A 42 15.23 -44.12 -9.54
N THR A 43 14.20 -44.65 -8.93
CA THR A 43 13.28 -43.86 -8.06
C THR A 43 14.10 -43.31 -6.90
N SER A 44 14.65 -42.11 -7.06
CA SER A 44 14.98 -41.28 -5.91
C SER A 44 13.66 -40.88 -5.26
N GLU A 45 13.27 -41.56 -4.20
CA GLU A 45 12.29 -41.03 -3.24
C GLU A 45 12.83 -39.71 -2.71
N GLN A 46 12.56 -38.62 -3.42
CA GLN A 46 12.54 -37.29 -2.81
C GLN A 46 11.43 -37.36 -1.77
N ARG A 47 11.81 -37.57 -0.51
CA ARG A 47 10.92 -37.30 0.63
C ARG A 47 10.34 -35.90 0.40
N ALA A 48 9.09 -35.87 -0.04
CA ALA A 48 8.31 -34.64 -0.04
C ALA A 48 8.39 -34.11 1.39
N ALA A 49 9.11 -33.01 1.60
CA ALA A 49 9.12 -32.34 2.87
C ALA A 49 7.64 -32.09 3.22
N ASP A 50 7.21 -32.56 4.39
CA ASP A 50 5.84 -32.37 4.88
C ASP A 50 5.48 -30.88 4.77
N ILE A 51 4.69 -30.53 3.76
CA ILE A 51 4.18 -29.19 3.60
C ILE A 51 3.09 -29.04 4.65
N VAL A 52 3.47 -28.49 5.81
CA VAL A 52 2.52 -28.08 6.84
C VAL A 52 1.72 -26.91 6.28
N VAL A 53 0.52 -27.17 5.82
CA VAL A 53 -0.34 -26.15 5.21
C VAL A 53 -1.02 -25.34 6.31
N THR A 54 -0.83 -24.04 6.28
CA THR A 54 -1.49 -23.07 7.15
C THR A 54 -3.01 -23.11 6.90
N GLY A 55 -3.77 -23.71 7.74
CA GLY A 55 -5.24 -23.82 7.60
C GLY A 55 -5.81 -24.68 8.70
N SER A 56 -4.95 -25.49 9.31
CA SER A 56 -5.25 -26.29 10.50
C SER A 56 -4.05 -26.21 11.45
N ARG A 57 -4.30 -26.15 12.74
CA ARG A 57 -3.25 -26.33 13.76
C ARG A 57 -2.87 -27.79 13.94
N ILE A 58 -3.52 -28.70 13.20
CA ILE A 58 -3.28 -30.13 13.25
C ILE A 58 -2.34 -30.48 12.10
N THR A 59 -1.12 -30.89 12.43
CA THR A 59 -0.14 -31.43 11.49
C THR A 59 -0.39 -32.92 11.35
N THR A 60 -1.05 -33.35 10.28
CA THR A 60 -1.15 -34.77 9.91
C THR A 60 -0.59 -34.96 8.53
N SER A 61 0.33 -35.90 8.37
CA SER A 61 0.85 -36.30 7.06
C SER A 61 -0.31 -36.80 6.19
N GLY A 62 -0.45 -36.25 4.97
CA GLY A 62 -1.48 -36.65 4.03
C GLY A 62 -2.84 -35.96 4.17
N PHE A 63 -2.98 -34.95 5.03
CA PHE A 63 -4.20 -34.18 5.16
C PHE A 63 -4.25 -33.05 4.13
N THR A 64 -5.22 -33.12 3.22
CA THR A 64 -5.54 -31.97 2.34
C THR A 64 -6.32 -30.94 3.16
N ALA A 65 -5.81 -29.72 3.27
CA ALA A 65 -6.49 -28.65 3.99
C ALA A 65 -7.93 -28.49 3.45
N PRO A 66 -8.96 -28.46 4.29
CA PRO A 66 -10.35 -28.31 3.85
C PRO A 66 -10.65 -26.95 3.24
N THR A 67 -9.73 -26.00 3.38
CA THR A 67 -9.85 -24.63 2.86
C THR A 67 -8.85 -24.42 1.72
N PRO A 68 -9.25 -23.75 0.62
CA PRO A 68 -8.34 -23.45 -0.48
C PRO A 68 -7.15 -22.63 0.03
N THR A 69 -5.94 -23.14 -0.22
CA THR A 69 -4.69 -22.48 0.16
C THR A 69 -3.84 -22.26 -1.08
N THR A 70 -3.37 -21.03 -1.26
CA THR A 70 -2.39 -20.66 -2.28
C THR A 70 -1.04 -20.49 -1.61
N VAL A 71 -0.02 -21.18 -2.11
CA VAL A 71 1.36 -21.08 -1.61
C VAL A 71 2.19 -20.31 -2.63
N ILE A 72 2.88 -19.26 -2.18
CA ILE A 72 3.78 -18.44 -2.98
C ILE A 72 5.20 -18.69 -2.44
N GLY A 73 6.03 -19.29 -3.26
CA GLY A 73 7.40 -19.66 -2.87
C GLY A 73 8.40 -18.52 -3.05
N GLU A 74 9.58 -18.72 -2.47
CA GLU A 74 10.71 -17.78 -2.50
C GLU A 74 11.08 -17.36 -3.94
N GLU A 75 11.17 -18.32 -4.86
CA GLU A 75 11.52 -18.05 -6.26
C GLU A 75 10.53 -17.10 -6.93
N GLN A 76 9.24 -17.28 -6.70
CA GLN A 76 8.21 -16.39 -7.26
C GLN A 76 8.30 -14.99 -6.65
N ILE A 77 8.61 -14.87 -5.36
CA ILE A 77 8.82 -13.58 -4.69
C ILE A 77 10.03 -12.88 -5.28
N ALA A 78 11.15 -13.60 -5.45
CA ALA A 78 12.39 -13.05 -6.00
C ALA A 78 12.25 -12.62 -7.46
N ASN A 79 11.58 -13.43 -8.30
CA ASN A 79 11.39 -13.14 -9.72
C ASN A 79 10.51 -11.90 -9.97
N ASN A 80 9.62 -11.55 -9.06
CA ASN A 80 8.81 -10.33 -9.16
C ASN A 80 9.60 -9.06 -8.85
N ALA A 81 10.79 -9.15 -8.23
CA ALA A 81 11.71 -8.05 -7.95
C ALA A 81 11.03 -6.79 -7.37
N GLN A 82 10.06 -6.98 -6.47
CA GLN A 82 9.39 -5.88 -5.79
C GLN A 82 10.17 -5.45 -4.54
N PRO A 83 10.23 -4.15 -4.21
CA PRO A 83 10.93 -3.67 -3.02
C PRO A 83 10.26 -4.16 -1.72
N ASN A 84 8.99 -4.51 -1.79
CA ASN A 84 8.22 -5.02 -0.66
C ASN A 84 7.47 -6.30 -1.08
N VAL A 85 7.64 -7.38 -0.32
CA VAL A 85 6.93 -8.66 -0.53
C VAL A 85 5.41 -8.47 -0.55
N PHE A 86 4.89 -7.50 0.19
CA PHE A 86 3.49 -7.11 0.12
C PHE A 86 3.03 -6.86 -1.34
N ASN A 87 3.82 -6.14 -2.14
CA ASN A 87 3.45 -5.78 -3.51
C ASN A 87 3.31 -7.02 -4.42
N THR A 88 4.13 -8.06 -4.19
CA THR A 88 4.03 -9.34 -4.89
C THR A 88 2.74 -10.09 -4.51
N ILE A 89 2.48 -10.20 -3.22
CA ILE A 89 1.35 -10.99 -2.71
C ILE A 89 0.00 -10.30 -2.97
N ALA A 90 -0.05 -8.97 -2.88
CA ALA A 90 -1.26 -8.18 -3.13
C ALA A 90 -1.77 -8.25 -4.59
N GLN A 91 -0.95 -8.78 -5.52
CA GLN A 91 -1.38 -9.03 -6.91
C GLN A 91 -2.38 -10.19 -7.05
N LEU A 92 -2.49 -11.04 -6.04
CA LEU A 92 -3.48 -12.10 -6.04
C LEU A 92 -4.90 -11.52 -6.12
N PRO A 93 -5.78 -12.05 -6.98
CA PRO A 93 -7.17 -11.58 -7.10
C PRO A 93 -7.94 -11.61 -5.77
N SER A 94 -7.64 -12.57 -4.90
CA SER A 94 -8.25 -12.69 -3.56
C SER A 94 -7.84 -11.60 -2.59
N LEU A 95 -6.76 -10.85 -2.87
CA LEU A 95 -6.19 -9.79 -2.03
C LEU A 95 -6.43 -8.39 -2.61
N GLN A 96 -7.30 -8.26 -3.61
CA GLN A 96 -7.74 -6.96 -4.11
C GLN A 96 -8.41 -6.14 -2.99
N GLY A 97 -8.04 -4.87 -2.88
CA GLY A 97 -8.49 -4.00 -1.79
C GLY A 97 -7.58 -4.01 -0.55
N SER A 98 -6.40 -4.64 -0.63
CA SER A 98 -5.34 -4.52 0.37
C SER A 98 -4.81 -3.09 0.45
N THR A 99 -4.26 -2.70 1.61
CA THR A 99 -3.73 -1.36 1.87
C THR A 99 -2.21 -1.38 1.71
N GLY A 100 -1.67 -0.45 0.92
CA GLY A 100 -0.23 -0.29 0.68
C GLY A 100 0.18 1.19 0.60
N ALA A 101 1.40 1.48 0.16
CA ALA A 101 1.97 2.83 0.10
C ALA A 101 1.17 3.81 -0.77
N ALA A 102 0.42 3.30 -1.77
CA ALA A 102 -0.43 4.10 -2.65
C ALA A 102 -1.87 4.26 -2.13
N THR A 103 -2.19 3.75 -0.93
CA THR A 103 -3.53 3.84 -0.34
C THR A 103 -3.53 4.73 0.89
N GLY A 104 -4.64 5.43 1.13
CA GLY A 104 -4.77 6.32 2.29
C GLY A 104 -4.04 7.65 2.18
N THR A 105 -3.42 7.96 1.03
CA THR A 105 -2.66 9.20 0.81
C THR A 105 -3.53 10.46 0.89
N PHE A 106 -4.82 10.36 0.66
CA PHE A 106 -5.77 11.48 0.73
C PHE A 106 -6.15 11.89 2.16
N SER A 107 -5.85 11.07 3.17
CA SER A 107 -6.28 11.29 4.55
C SER A 107 -5.17 11.90 5.40
N THR A 108 -5.54 12.80 6.31
CA THR A 108 -4.63 13.36 7.32
C THR A 108 -4.58 12.54 8.60
N SER A 109 -5.58 11.71 8.88
CA SER A 109 -5.77 11.09 10.21
C SER A 109 -6.11 9.61 10.20
N SER A 110 -6.06 8.93 9.04
CA SER A 110 -6.40 7.50 8.97
C SER A 110 -5.42 6.59 9.72
N GLY A 111 -4.18 7.04 9.95
CA GLY A 111 -3.11 6.19 10.50
C GLY A 111 -2.71 5.03 9.58
N GLN A 112 -3.11 5.09 8.31
CA GLN A 112 -2.86 4.03 7.33
C GLN A 112 -1.81 4.42 6.27
N GLN A 113 -1.28 5.64 6.33
CA GLN A 113 -0.29 6.12 5.38
C GLN A 113 0.94 5.21 5.38
N GLY A 114 1.28 4.67 4.20
CA GLY A 114 2.39 3.75 4.02
C GLY A 114 2.27 2.41 4.77
N LEU A 115 1.10 2.09 5.36
CA LEU A 115 0.84 0.81 6.00
C LEU A 115 0.62 -0.27 4.93
N SER A 116 1.38 -1.36 4.99
CA SER A 116 1.20 -2.52 4.13
C SER A 116 0.41 -3.60 4.88
N SER A 117 -0.84 -3.86 4.47
CA SER A 117 -1.70 -4.86 5.11
C SER A 117 -2.69 -5.48 4.14
N PHE A 118 -3.00 -6.76 4.35
CA PHE A 118 -3.86 -7.52 3.45
C PHE A 118 -5.34 -7.41 3.78
N SER A 119 -6.15 -7.44 2.72
CA SER A 119 -7.61 -7.55 2.80
C SER A 119 -8.09 -8.67 1.89
N LEU A 120 -8.38 -9.83 2.45
CA LEU A 120 -8.92 -10.95 1.69
C LEU A 120 -10.36 -10.67 1.27
N ARG A 121 -10.62 -10.83 -0.03
CA ARG A 121 -11.94 -10.63 -0.68
C ARG A 121 -12.59 -9.28 -0.37
N GLY A 122 -11.78 -8.25 -0.10
CA GLY A 122 -12.28 -6.92 0.20
C GLY A 122 -13.02 -6.78 1.55
N LEU A 123 -12.90 -7.78 2.46
CA LEU A 123 -13.58 -7.76 3.76
C LEU A 123 -12.94 -6.80 4.77
N GLY A 124 -11.83 -6.18 4.41
CA GLY A 124 -11.06 -5.24 5.23
C GLY A 124 -9.90 -5.89 5.96
N THR A 125 -8.89 -5.07 6.25
CA THR A 125 -7.61 -5.52 6.84
C THR A 125 -7.78 -6.06 8.26
N ILE A 126 -8.75 -5.58 9.03
CA ILE A 126 -9.05 -6.04 10.39
C ILE A 126 -9.66 -7.45 10.43
N ARG A 127 -10.11 -7.99 9.30
CA ARG A 127 -10.72 -9.32 9.18
C ARG A 127 -9.83 -10.32 8.43
N THR A 128 -8.62 -9.91 8.09
CA THR A 128 -7.60 -10.74 7.45
C THR A 128 -6.44 -10.91 8.42
N LEU A 129 -6.32 -12.12 8.98
CA LEU A 129 -5.25 -12.39 9.94
C LEU A 129 -3.92 -12.56 9.20
N THR A 130 -2.94 -11.74 9.56
CA THR A 130 -1.56 -11.89 9.10
C THR A 130 -0.71 -12.48 10.21
N LEU A 131 0.05 -13.54 9.88
CA LEU A 131 0.93 -14.25 10.78
C LEU A 131 2.37 -14.22 10.28
N LEU A 132 3.32 -14.30 11.20
CA LEU A 132 4.73 -14.55 10.95
C LEU A 132 5.12 -15.86 11.67
N ASP A 133 5.53 -16.87 10.92
CA ASP A 133 5.83 -18.23 11.42
C ASP A 133 4.70 -18.86 12.24
N GLY A 134 3.44 -18.63 11.82
CA GLY A 134 2.25 -19.10 12.52
C GLY A 134 1.85 -18.31 13.76
N GLN A 135 2.61 -17.29 14.13
CA GLN A 135 2.40 -16.45 15.31
C GLN A 135 1.75 -15.12 14.95
N ARG A 136 0.92 -14.59 15.82
CA ARG A 136 0.37 -13.23 15.67
C ARG A 136 1.50 -12.21 15.77
N VAL A 137 1.33 -11.07 15.12
CA VAL A 137 2.26 -9.94 15.19
C VAL A 137 1.54 -8.74 15.79
N VAL A 138 2.25 -7.96 16.58
CA VAL A 138 1.72 -6.73 17.18
C VAL A 138 1.22 -5.78 16.09
N GLY A 139 0.05 -5.17 16.31
CA GLY A 139 -0.54 -4.21 15.37
C GLY A 139 0.29 -2.94 15.24
N ALA A 140 0.33 -2.39 14.04
CA ALA A 140 1.06 -1.18 13.69
C ALA A 140 0.23 0.11 13.82
N ASN A 141 -1.06 -0.02 14.09
CA ASN A 141 -1.99 1.09 14.26
C ASN A 141 -3.02 0.81 15.36
N VAL A 142 -3.86 1.79 15.64
CA VAL A 142 -4.91 1.69 16.68
C VAL A 142 -5.96 0.61 16.41
N THR A 143 -6.09 0.13 15.19
CA THR A 143 -7.01 -0.95 14.82
C THR A 143 -6.40 -2.34 14.98
N GLY A 144 -5.13 -2.44 15.39
CA GLY A 144 -4.44 -3.70 15.63
C GLY A 144 -3.97 -4.42 14.36
N VAL A 145 -3.92 -3.74 13.22
CA VAL A 145 -3.48 -4.31 11.95
C VAL A 145 -1.96 -4.30 11.86
N PRO A 146 -1.28 -5.44 11.60
CA PRO A 146 0.17 -5.48 11.44
C PRO A 146 0.63 -4.82 10.14
N ASP A 147 1.84 -4.26 10.15
CA ASP A 147 2.51 -3.72 8.96
C ASP A 147 3.46 -4.78 8.40
N ILE A 148 3.12 -5.32 7.24
CA ILE A 148 3.89 -6.39 6.58
C ILE A 148 5.27 -5.90 6.14
N SER A 149 5.41 -4.60 5.87
CA SER A 149 6.71 -4.02 5.53
C SER A 149 7.74 -4.15 6.66
N MET A 150 7.30 -4.39 7.89
CA MET A 150 8.17 -4.60 9.06
C MET A 150 8.63 -6.06 9.23
N PHE A 151 8.28 -6.98 8.31
CA PHE A 151 8.70 -8.38 8.37
C PHE A 151 10.09 -8.57 7.75
N PRO A 152 10.86 -9.62 8.12
CA PRO A 152 12.20 -9.90 7.57
C PRO A 152 12.06 -10.50 6.15
N GLN A 153 11.89 -9.65 5.14
CA GLN A 153 11.45 -10.04 3.80
C GLN A 153 12.44 -10.96 3.08
N LEU A 154 13.75 -10.72 3.24
CA LEU A 154 14.79 -11.53 2.60
C LEU A 154 14.80 -12.99 3.10
N LEU A 155 14.30 -13.23 4.31
CA LEU A 155 14.22 -14.57 4.91
C LEU A 155 12.87 -15.27 4.66
N VAL A 156 11.93 -14.64 3.96
CA VAL A 156 10.64 -15.27 3.64
C VAL A 156 10.87 -16.41 2.64
N LYS A 157 10.61 -17.64 3.06
CA LYS A 157 10.71 -18.85 2.25
C LYS A 157 9.44 -19.12 1.45
N ARG A 158 8.29 -18.82 2.04
CA ARG A 158 6.98 -18.88 1.37
C ARG A 158 5.94 -18.07 2.11
N VAL A 159 4.85 -17.80 1.41
CA VAL A 159 3.65 -17.19 1.98
C VAL A 159 2.46 -18.09 1.69
N ASP A 160 1.77 -18.51 2.74
CA ASP A 160 0.56 -19.32 2.66
C ASP A 160 -0.67 -18.41 2.76
N VAL A 161 -1.51 -18.37 1.72
CA VAL A 161 -2.75 -17.59 1.68
C VAL A 161 -3.94 -18.54 1.76
N VAL A 162 -4.58 -18.57 2.92
CA VAL A 162 -5.77 -19.40 3.19
C VAL A 162 -7.03 -18.56 2.97
N THR A 163 -7.77 -18.86 1.90
CA THR A 163 -8.99 -18.16 1.53
C THR A 163 -10.21 -18.90 2.03
N GLY A 164 -10.61 -18.68 3.27
CA GLY A 164 -11.79 -19.33 3.83
C GLY A 164 -11.91 -19.06 5.32
N GLY A 165 -13.03 -19.37 5.91
CA GLY A 165 -13.27 -19.16 7.34
C GLY A 165 -12.32 -19.93 8.23
N ALA A 166 -11.17 -19.34 8.53
CA ALA A 166 -10.20 -19.86 9.48
C ALA A 166 -10.48 -19.41 10.94
N SER A 167 -11.56 -18.68 11.14
CA SER A 167 -11.94 -18.11 12.44
C SER A 167 -12.17 -19.14 13.55
N ALA A 168 -12.57 -20.36 13.19
CA ALA A 168 -12.70 -21.45 14.17
C ALA A 168 -11.35 -21.83 14.82
N SER A 169 -10.24 -21.72 14.07
CA SER A 169 -8.90 -22.06 14.55
C SER A 169 -8.12 -20.85 15.05
N TYR A 170 -8.40 -19.65 14.51
CA TYR A 170 -7.57 -18.45 14.71
C TYR A 170 -8.33 -17.26 15.32
N GLY A 171 -9.64 -17.32 15.49
CA GLY A 171 -10.46 -16.27 16.09
C GLY A 171 -11.04 -15.27 15.07
N SER A 172 -11.64 -14.20 15.57
CA SER A 172 -12.46 -13.25 14.81
C SER A 172 -11.74 -12.50 13.70
N ASP A 173 -10.42 -12.34 13.80
CA ASP A 173 -9.62 -11.60 12.82
C ASP A 173 -9.41 -12.40 11.53
N ALA A 174 -9.67 -13.73 11.57
CA ALA A 174 -9.49 -14.64 10.45
C ALA A 174 -10.82 -14.97 9.71
N VAL A 175 -11.80 -14.08 9.76
CA VAL A 175 -13.10 -14.26 9.05
C VAL A 175 -12.88 -14.23 7.53
N GLY A 176 -12.05 -13.34 7.01
CA GLY A 176 -11.67 -13.29 5.60
C GLY A 176 -10.71 -14.41 5.19
N GLY A 177 -9.91 -14.87 6.14
CA GLY A 177 -8.86 -15.87 5.98
C GLY A 177 -7.58 -15.49 6.69
N VAL A 178 -6.50 -16.21 6.33
CA VAL A 178 -5.17 -16.04 6.94
C VAL A 178 -4.11 -15.86 5.86
N VAL A 179 -3.16 -14.98 6.08
CA VAL A 179 -1.92 -14.86 5.30
C VAL A 179 -0.76 -15.11 6.26
N ASN A 180 -0.03 -16.21 6.07
CA ASN A 180 1.06 -16.61 6.95
C ASN A 180 2.39 -16.55 6.22
N PHE A 181 3.31 -15.76 6.71
CA PHE A 181 4.68 -15.66 6.24
C PHE A 181 5.53 -16.69 6.97
N ILE A 182 6.16 -17.57 6.24
CA ILE A 182 7.07 -18.60 6.76
C ILE A 182 8.49 -18.18 6.44
N THR A 183 9.29 -17.94 7.48
CA THR A 183 10.71 -17.60 7.33
C THR A 183 11.58 -18.86 7.27
N ASP A 184 12.77 -18.73 6.68
CA ASP A 184 13.78 -19.77 6.76
C ASP A 184 14.53 -19.66 8.09
N THR A 185 14.00 -20.32 9.11
CA THR A 185 14.53 -20.28 10.48
C THR A 185 15.84 -21.05 10.65
N ARG A 186 16.24 -21.84 9.65
CA ARG A 186 17.48 -22.63 9.63
C ARG A 186 18.36 -22.31 8.41
N PHE A 187 18.22 -21.08 7.90
CA PHE A 187 19.03 -20.59 6.79
C PHE A 187 20.53 -20.71 7.15
N GLU A 188 21.32 -21.19 6.20
CA GLU A 188 22.77 -21.29 6.31
C GLU A 188 23.47 -20.59 5.15
N GLY A 189 24.56 -19.92 5.45
CA GLY A 189 25.34 -19.17 4.48
C GLY A 189 25.01 -17.68 4.44
N PHE A 190 25.27 -17.03 3.33
CA PHE A 190 25.03 -15.61 3.09
C PHE A 190 24.06 -15.42 1.95
N LYS A 191 23.10 -14.52 2.12
CA LYS A 191 22.17 -14.06 1.09
C LYS A 191 22.13 -12.55 1.08
N GLY A 192 22.18 -11.94 -0.09
CA GLY A 192 22.09 -10.49 -0.26
C GLY A 192 21.23 -10.11 -1.44
N ASN A 193 20.61 -8.95 -1.37
CA ASN A 193 19.83 -8.37 -2.45
C ASN A 193 20.06 -6.87 -2.53
N ILE A 194 20.25 -6.37 -3.73
CA ILE A 194 20.33 -4.92 -4.02
C ILE A 194 19.39 -4.65 -5.19
N LEU A 195 18.48 -3.70 -4.99
CA LEU A 195 17.53 -3.30 -6.02
C LEU A 195 17.55 -1.78 -6.11
N GLY A 196 17.55 -1.26 -7.34
CA GLY A 196 17.36 0.15 -7.64
C GLY A 196 16.34 0.29 -8.76
N SER A 197 15.44 1.24 -8.64
CA SER A 197 14.46 1.53 -9.67
C SER A 197 14.11 3.02 -9.72
N ILE A 198 13.57 3.45 -10.85
CA ILE A 198 13.02 4.78 -11.05
C ILE A 198 11.90 4.68 -12.08
N THR A 199 10.85 5.50 -11.95
CA THR A 199 9.78 5.50 -12.94
C THR A 199 10.21 6.16 -14.26
N LYS A 200 9.46 5.97 -15.33
CA LYS A 200 9.70 6.66 -16.62
C LYS A 200 9.60 8.18 -16.52
N TYR A 201 9.01 8.71 -15.44
CA TYR A 201 8.85 10.14 -15.18
C TYR A 201 9.99 10.74 -14.36
N GLY A 202 10.95 9.91 -13.91
CA GLY A 202 12.10 10.34 -13.14
C GLY A 202 11.81 10.59 -11.65
N ASP A 203 10.74 10.00 -11.15
CA ASP A 203 10.34 10.02 -9.73
C ASP A 203 10.24 8.60 -9.16
N ASP A 204 9.82 8.48 -7.88
CA ASP A 204 9.71 7.23 -7.12
C ASP A 204 11.01 6.40 -7.20
N GLU A 205 12.13 7.11 -7.07
CA GLU A 205 13.41 6.43 -6.97
C GLU A 205 13.40 5.46 -5.80
N THR A 206 13.82 4.23 -6.06
CA THR A 206 13.86 3.17 -5.04
C THR A 206 15.29 2.67 -4.87
N ALA A 207 15.71 2.50 -3.63
CA ALA A 207 16.97 1.89 -3.26
C ALA A 207 16.74 0.89 -2.11
N LEU A 208 16.87 -0.40 -2.40
CA LEU A 208 16.72 -1.48 -1.44
C LEU A 208 18.07 -2.20 -1.29
N VAL A 209 18.50 -2.39 -0.05
CA VAL A 209 19.67 -3.19 0.31
C VAL A 209 19.26 -4.16 1.43
N GLN A 210 19.47 -5.44 1.19
CA GLN A 210 19.13 -6.49 2.14
C GLN A 210 20.30 -7.46 2.26
N ALA A 211 20.55 -7.94 3.47
CA ALA A 211 21.54 -8.97 3.74
C ALA A 211 21.04 -9.92 4.84
N ALA A 212 21.35 -11.18 4.69
CA ALA A 212 21.08 -12.21 5.69
C ALA A 212 22.30 -13.14 5.83
N TYR A 213 22.53 -13.61 7.03
CA TYR A 213 23.56 -14.59 7.34
C TYR A 213 22.98 -15.62 8.31
N GLY A 214 23.29 -16.87 8.05
CA GLY A 214 22.91 -17.99 8.90
C GLY A 214 24.06 -18.95 9.10
N THR A 215 24.11 -19.57 10.25
CA THR A 215 25.11 -20.60 10.59
C THR A 215 24.59 -21.56 11.64
N SER A 216 25.15 -22.76 11.64
CA SER A 216 24.93 -23.73 12.70
C SER A 216 26.24 -24.01 13.48
N ALA A 217 26.12 -24.40 14.74
CA ALA A 217 27.19 -24.77 15.64
C ALA A 217 26.77 -25.93 16.54
N MET A 218 27.69 -26.45 17.40
CA MET A 218 27.42 -27.54 18.33
C MET A 218 26.88 -28.82 17.62
N ASP A 219 27.57 -29.24 16.57
CA ASP A 219 27.17 -30.37 15.73
C ASP A 219 25.76 -30.23 15.11
N GLY A 220 25.43 -28.99 14.68
CA GLY A 220 24.15 -28.67 14.05
C GLY A 220 22.98 -28.45 15.02
N ARG A 221 23.24 -28.42 16.33
CA ARG A 221 22.19 -28.23 17.35
C ARG A 221 21.87 -26.78 17.65
N LEU A 222 22.80 -25.86 17.39
CA LEU A 222 22.60 -24.42 17.57
C LEU A 222 22.48 -23.77 16.20
N HIS A 223 21.37 -23.10 15.95
CA HIS A 223 21.10 -22.37 14.71
C HIS A 223 21.02 -20.87 15.02
N PHE A 224 21.74 -20.09 14.25
CA PHE A 224 21.71 -18.63 14.32
C PHE A 224 21.43 -18.05 12.94
N VAL A 225 20.41 -17.19 12.86
CA VAL A 225 20.05 -16.46 11.65
C VAL A 225 19.92 -14.99 11.99
N VAL A 226 20.48 -14.12 11.16
CA VAL A 226 20.36 -12.66 11.27
C VAL A 226 20.08 -12.07 9.89
N SER A 227 19.22 -11.05 9.81
CA SER A 227 19.05 -10.24 8.61
C SER A 227 18.91 -8.75 8.95
N GLY A 228 19.31 -7.93 7.97
CA GLY A 228 19.14 -6.49 8.00
C GLY A 228 18.69 -5.99 6.64
N GLU A 229 17.80 -4.99 6.65
CA GLU A 229 17.22 -4.41 5.45
C GLU A 229 17.15 -2.89 5.57
N TYR A 230 17.47 -2.21 4.48
CA TYR A 230 17.23 -0.79 4.28
C TYR A 230 16.50 -0.60 2.96
N ASP A 231 15.43 0.16 2.99
CA ASP A 231 14.60 0.48 1.83
C ASP A 231 14.26 1.97 1.83
N HIS A 232 14.43 2.58 0.69
CA HIS A 232 14.02 3.96 0.42
C HIS A 232 13.20 4.00 -0.87
N GLU A 233 11.99 4.54 -0.78
CA GLU A 233 11.11 4.80 -1.91
C GLU A 233 10.75 6.29 -1.91
N GLY A 234 11.03 7.02 -3.00
CA GLY A 234 10.82 8.46 -3.11
C GLY A 234 9.35 8.85 -3.06
N GLY A 235 8.48 7.93 -3.47
CA GLY A 235 7.05 8.18 -3.59
C GLY A 235 6.71 9.02 -4.84
N VAL A 236 5.44 9.38 -4.96
CA VAL A 236 4.95 10.20 -6.06
C VAL A 236 4.14 11.34 -5.47
N ASP A 237 4.75 12.51 -5.41
CA ASP A 237 4.15 13.69 -4.79
C ASP A 237 3.14 14.38 -5.71
N ALA A 238 2.25 15.14 -5.08
CA ALA A 238 1.23 15.92 -5.76
C ALA A 238 1.79 16.98 -6.72
N GLY A 239 2.96 17.51 -6.43
CA GLY A 239 3.66 18.44 -7.30
C GLY A 239 4.04 17.86 -8.65
N ASP A 240 4.18 16.56 -8.73
CA ASP A 240 4.53 15.83 -9.95
C ASP A 240 3.35 15.66 -10.90
N PHE A 241 2.11 15.85 -10.43
CA PHE A 241 0.92 15.87 -11.31
C PHE A 241 0.64 17.23 -11.91
N GLY A 242 1.22 18.29 -11.39
CA GLY A 242 0.88 19.66 -11.70
C GLY A 242 -0.55 20.04 -11.26
N THR A 243 -0.82 21.33 -11.24
CA THR A 243 -2.18 21.88 -11.10
C THR A 243 -2.97 21.78 -12.40
N ASP A 244 -2.30 21.45 -13.47
CA ASP A 244 -2.84 21.25 -14.81
C ASP A 244 -2.99 19.75 -15.02
N LEU A 245 -4.19 19.23 -14.85
CA LEU A 245 -4.54 17.82 -15.04
C LEU A 245 -4.18 17.29 -16.43
N ALA A 246 -3.89 18.16 -17.38
CA ALA A 246 -3.48 17.80 -18.73
C ALA A 246 -1.98 17.59 -18.89
N GLY A 247 -1.13 18.02 -17.93
CA GLY A 247 0.27 18.26 -18.24
C GLY A 247 1.30 17.27 -17.73
N SER A 248 1.09 16.59 -16.61
CA SER A 248 2.21 15.90 -15.99
C SER A 248 2.30 14.40 -16.27
N ARG A 249 1.15 13.73 -16.43
CA ARG A 249 1.14 12.28 -16.72
C ARG A 249 0.08 11.94 -17.74
N ASP A 250 0.50 11.33 -18.83
CA ASP A 250 -0.32 10.96 -20.00
C ASP A 250 -1.46 9.98 -19.66
N TRP A 251 -1.34 9.22 -18.57
CA TRP A 251 -2.33 8.25 -18.11
C TRP A 251 -3.24 8.78 -16.99
N TYR A 252 -2.87 9.87 -16.31
CA TYR A 252 -3.66 10.37 -15.18
C TYR A 252 -4.99 10.95 -15.66
N ARG A 253 -6.05 10.48 -15.06
CA ARG A 253 -7.41 10.98 -15.23
C ARG A 253 -8.05 11.04 -13.84
N ALA A 254 -8.68 12.14 -13.51
CA ALA A 254 -9.48 12.24 -12.29
C ALA A 254 -10.75 11.39 -12.42
N THR A 255 -10.57 10.06 -12.35
CA THR A 255 -11.62 9.09 -12.62
C THR A 255 -12.47 8.85 -11.38
N THR A 256 -13.78 8.82 -11.55
CA THR A 256 -14.71 8.42 -10.48
C THR A 256 -15.78 7.47 -11.02
N LEU A 257 -16.42 6.78 -10.09
CA LEU A 257 -17.58 5.92 -10.40
C LEU A 257 -18.85 6.76 -10.29
N PHE A 258 -19.50 6.99 -11.43
CA PHE A 258 -20.76 7.71 -11.49
C PHE A 258 -21.93 6.76 -11.35
N ASN A 259 -22.87 7.09 -10.44
CA ASN A 259 -24.17 6.47 -10.43
C ASN A 259 -25.06 7.19 -11.44
N THR A 260 -25.48 6.52 -12.48
CA THR A 260 -26.32 7.10 -13.55
C THR A 260 -27.74 7.38 -13.09
N GLY A 261 -28.13 6.91 -11.91
CA GLY A 261 -29.50 7.02 -11.40
C GLY A 261 -30.54 6.23 -12.22
N GLN A 262 -30.07 5.51 -13.24
CA GLN A 262 -30.93 4.80 -14.17
C GLN A 262 -31.17 3.36 -13.69
N THR A 263 -32.42 2.98 -13.63
CA THR A 263 -32.82 1.59 -13.38
C THR A 263 -33.64 1.07 -14.55
N ASN A 264 -33.34 -0.12 -15.03
CA ASN A 264 -34.11 -0.83 -16.06
C ASN A 264 -34.19 -0.15 -17.44
N ASN A 265 -33.21 0.65 -17.83
CA ASN A 265 -33.14 1.29 -19.14
C ASN A 265 -32.10 0.66 -20.10
N GLY A 266 -31.50 -0.48 -19.72
CA GLY A 266 -30.46 -1.17 -20.48
C GLY A 266 -29.06 -0.59 -20.32
N LEU A 267 -28.88 0.49 -19.54
CA LEU A 267 -27.58 1.07 -19.21
C LEU A 267 -27.10 0.56 -17.85
N PRO A 268 -25.77 0.45 -17.64
CA PRO A 268 -25.23 0.16 -16.33
C PRO A 268 -25.64 1.22 -15.33
N GLN A 269 -25.99 0.79 -14.10
CA GLN A 269 -26.28 1.72 -12.99
C GLN A 269 -25.06 2.55 -12.62
N TYR A 270 -23.86 1.99 -12.77
CA TYR A 270 -22.59 2.65 -12.47
C TYR A 270 -21.69 2.63 -13.70
N VAL A 271 -21.07 3.76 -13.99
CA VAL A 271 -20.08 3.92 -15.06
C VAL A 271 -18.85 4.65 -14.54
N TYR A 272 -17.67 4.27 -15.00
CA TYR A 272 -16.47 5.06 -14.79
C TYR A 272 -16.46 6.26 -15.74
N GLY A 273 -16.15 7.43 -15.19
CA GLY A 273 -15.97 8.65 -15.97
C GLY A 273 -14.67 9.35 -15.61
N ASP A 274 -13.93 9.71 -16.62
CA ASP A 274 -12.69 10.47 -16.53
C ASP A 274 -12.96 11.97 -16.38
N TYR A 275 -11.95 12.73 -15.94
CA TYR A 275 -12.02 14.18 -15.74
C TYR A 275 -13.16 14.59 -14.81
N ALA A 276 -13.32 13.87 -13.71
CA ALA A 276 -14.31 14.18 -12.70
C ALA A 276 -13.96 15.47 -11.96
N GLN A 277 -14.93 16.38 -11.84
CA GLN A 277 -14.79 17.56 -11.00
C GLN A 277 -16.01 17.73 -10.09
N PRO A 278 -15.85 18.28 -8.86
CA PRO A 278 -16.98 18.62 -8.01
C PRO A 278 -17.74 19.83 -8.57
N TYR A 279 -19.04 19.83 -8.38
CA TYR A 279 -19.89 20.98 -8.73
C TYR A 279 -20.16 21.92 -7.55
N GLN A 280 -19.73 21.54 -6.37
CA GLN A 280 -20.04 22.23 -5.12
C GLN A 280 -18.99 23.26 -4.72
N TYR A 281 -17.79 23.17 -5.29
CA TYR A 281 -16.69 24.08 -5.00
C TYR A 281 -15.73 24.20 -6.19
N ALA A 282 -14.97 25.27 -6.22
CA ALA A 282 -13.85 25.47 -7.13
C ALA A 282 -12.59 25.80 -6.33
N ARG A 283 -11.44 25.80 -6.98
CA ARG A 283 -10.14 26.00 -6.33
C ARG A 283 -10.09 27.26 -5.46
N TYR A 284 -10.56 28.38 -5.98
CA TYR A 284 -10.56 29.68 -5.29
C TYR A 284 -11.95 30.15 -4.88
N GLY A 285 -12.95 29.32 -5.04
CA GLY A 285 -14.30 29.54 -4.62
C GLY A 285 -15.33 29.50 -5.74
N LEU A 286 -16.51 29.02 -5.39
CA LEU A 286 -17.69 28.91 -6.25
C LEU A 286 -18.93 29.26 -5.48
N ILE A 287 -19.74 30.18 -6.01
CA ILE A 287 -21.10 30.42 -5.52
C ILE A 287 -21.97 29.27 -5.99
N ASN A 288 -22.55 28.53 -5.04
CA ASN A 288 -23.20 27.24 -5.32
C ASN A 288 -24.71 27.22 -5.14
N ASN A 289 -25.32 28.37 -4.80
CA ASN A 289 -26.77 28.47 -4.73
C ASN A 289 -27.27 29.91 -5.09
N GLY A 290 -28.59 30.03 -5.23
CA GLY A 290 -29.27 31.28 -5.46
C GLY A 290 -29.05 31.89 -6.85
N PRO A 291 -29.44 33.18 -7.05
CA PRO A 291 -29.35 33.84 -8.36
C PRO A 291 -27.93 33.97 -8.93
N LEU A 292 -26.89 33.93 -8.05
CA LEU A 292 -25.48 34.04 -8.43
C LEU A 292 -24.79 32.67 -8.56
N GLN A 293 -25.53 31.57 -8.48
CA GLN A 293 -24.97 30.21 -8.59
C GLN A 293 -24.18 30.06 -9.91
N GLY A 294 -23.01 29.46 -9.82
CA GLY A 294 -22.13 29.18 -10.96
C GLY A 294 -21.14 30.33 -11.25
N ILE A 295 -21.04 31.35 -10.39
CA ILE A 295 -19.93 32.28 -10.43
C ILE A 295 -18.80 31.73 -9.58
N ALA A 296 -17.64 31.50 -10.21
CA ALA A 296 -16.39 31.13 -9.55
C ALA A 296 -15.41 32.31 -9.55
N PHE A 297 -14.30 32.11 -8.82
CA PHE A 297 -13.25 33.14 -8.69
C PHE A 297 -11.90 32.55 -9.13
N ASP A 298 -11.08 33.38 -9.77
CA ASP A 298 -9.70 33.06 -10.06
C ASP A 298 -8.76 33.35 -8.89
N ALA A 299 -7.46 33.12 -9.05
CA ALA A 299 -6.45 33.38 -8.02
C ALA A 299 -6.37 34.84 -7.58
N ASN A 300 -6.86 35.80 -8.38
CA ASN A 300 -6.87 37.20 -8.09
C ASN A 300 -8.24 37.69 -7.51
N GLY A 301 -9.17 36.74 -7.34
CA GLY A 301 -10.53 37.05 -6.91
C GLY A 301 -11.43 37.61 -8.01
N THR A 302 -11.02 37.51 -9.30
CA THR A 302 -11.84 37.94 -10.44
C THR A 302 -12.96 36.93 -10.67
N PRO A 303 -14.23 37.37 -10.71
CA PRO A 303 -15.36 36.49 -10.94
C PRO A 303 -15.44 36.03 -12.41
N TYR A 304 -15.77 34.76 -12.62
CA TYR A 304 -16.04 34.20 -13.96
C TYR A 304 -17.15 33.13 -13.89
N ASN A 305 -17.70 32.76 -15.05
CA ASN A 305 -18.71 31.71 -15.13
C ASN A 305 -18.04 30.31 -15.10
N PHE A 306 -18.29 29.58 -14.02
CA PHE A 306 -17.76 28.23 -13.83
C PHE A 306 -18.25 27.25 -14.88
N GLN A 307 -17.31 26.54 -15.51
CA GLN A 307 -17.63 25.51 -16.51
C GLN A 307 -17.79 24.17 -15.80
N TYR A 308 -19.03 23.72 -15.68
CA TYR A 308 -19.33 22.43 -15.03
C TYR A 308 -18.96 21.21 -15.86
N GLY A 309 -18.75 21.37 -17.17
CA GLY A 309 -18.50 20.26 -18.08
C GLY A 309 -19.78 19.60 -18.59
N SER A 310 -19.63 18.36 -19.07
CA SER A 310 -20.74 17.56 -19.59
C SER A 310 -21.53 16.89 -18.46
N ASN A 311 -22.69 16.34 -18.79
CA ASN A 311 -23.57 15.57 -17.89
C ASN A 311 -24.26 16.42 -16.78
N GLY A 312 -24.19 17.73 -16.88
CA GLY A 312 -24.95 18.58 -15.99
C GLY A 312 -26.38 18.88 -16.50
N GLN A 313 -27.33 19.11 -15.59
CA GLN A 313 -28.68 19.50 -15.95
C GLN A 313 -28.77 21.03 -16.14
N PRO A 314 -29.33 21.52 -17.26
CA PRO A 314 -29.49 22.95 -17.48
C PRO A 314 -30.38 23.56 -16.38
N LEU A 315 -29.91 24.64 -15.77
CA LEU A 315 -30.74 25.59 -15.04
C LEU A 315 -31.30 26.57 -16.05
N GLY A 316 -32.55 26.96 -15.96
CA GLY A 316 -33.22 27.86 -16.92
C GLY A 316 -32.58 29.24 -17.18
N ASN A 317 -31.44 29.53 -16.55
CA ASN A 317 -30.61 30.74 -16.69
C ASN A 317 -29.32 30.52 -17.50
N GLY A 318 -29.21 29.40 -18.22
CA GLY A 318 -28.00 29.01 -18.97
C GLY A 318 -26.90 28.34 -18.11
N ARG A 319 -27.16 28.13 -16.83
CA ARG A 319 -26.26 27.42 -15.89
C ARG A 319 -26.64 25.95 -15.77
N VAL A 320 -25.76 25.17 -15.15
CA VAL A 320 -25.94 23.73 -14.94
C VAL A 320 -25.99 23.44 -13.46
N SER A 321 -27.04 22.75 -12.97
CA SER A 321 -27.27 22.51 -11.54
C SER A 321 -26.61 21.26 -11.00
N ASN A 322 -26.52 20.22 -11.81
CA ASN A 322 -26.10 18.90 -11.38
C ASN A 322 -25.37 18.19 -12.49
N CYS A 323 -24.39 17.44 -12.06
CA CYS A 323 -23.66 16.53 -12.92
C CYS A 323 -24.07 15.14 -12.47
N PHE A 324 -24.61 14.31 -13.26
CA PHE A 324 -25.24 13.03 -12.91
C PHE A 324 -26.17 13.11 -11.69
N GLN A 325 -27.41 12.71 -11.83
CA GLN A 325 -28.37 12.70 -10.73
C GLN A 325 -27.80 11.90 -9.54
N GLY A 326 -27.77 12.55 -8.36
CA GLY A 326 -27.30 11.91 -7.12
C GLY A 326 -25.78 11.86 -6.93
N ASN A 327 -24.97 12.39 -7.84
CA ASN A 327 -23.52 12.45 -7.69
C ASN A 327 -23.02 13.87 -7.40
N SER A 328 -21.86 13.93 -6.72
CA SER A 328 -21.16 15.17 -6.42
C SER A 328 -20.18 15.61 -7.51
N PHE A 329 -20.14 14.95 -8.65
CA PHE A 329 -19.14 15.16 -9.69
C PHE A 329 -19.75 15.35 -11.07
N CYS A 330 -19.13 16.24 -11.87
CA CYS A 330 -19.33 16.42 -13.31
C CYS A 330 -18.14 15.81 -14.06
N GLN A 331 -18.24 15.78 -15.38
CA GLN A 331 -17.17 15.32 -16.26
C GLN A 331 -16.64 16.46 -17.13
N GLY A 332 -15.35 16.72 -17.09
CA GLY A 332 -14.73 17.83 -17.82
C GLY A 332 -15.01 19.20 -17.16
N GLY A 333 -14.95 20.27 -17.93
CA GLY A 333 -15.12 21.62 -17.45
C GLY A 333 -13.82 22.26 -16.94
N ASP A 334 -13.91 23.09 -15.89
CA ASP A 334 -12.76 23.85 -15.38
C ASP A 334 -11.72 22.98 -14.69
N LEU A 335 -12.11 21.84 -14.12
CA LEU A 335 -11.28 20.90 -13.38
C LEU A 335 -10.50 21.48 -12.19
N SER A 336 -10.78 22.73 -11.84
CA SER A 336 -10.03 23.51 -10.84
C SER A 336 -10.13 22.97 -9.41
N GLY A 337 -11.08 22.10 -9.14
CA GLY A 337 -11.28 21.42 -7.85
C GLY A 337 -11.34 19.91 -7.98
N ALA A 338 -10.70 19.35 -9.02
CA ALA A 338 -10.76 17.90 -9.28
C ALA A 338 -10.31 17.08 -8.06
N PRO A 339 -11.00 15.96 -7.78
CA PRO A 339 -10.62 15.08 -6.67
C PRO A 339 -9.18 14.57 -6.84
N GLY A 340 -8.45 14.56 -5.75
CA GLY A 340 -7.06 14.13 -5.73
C GLY A 340 -6.06 15.15 -6.29
N SER A 341 -6.54 16.31 -6.81
CA SER A 341 -5.64 17.41 -7.16
C SER A 341 -4.87 17.86 -5.91
N GLY A 342 -3.56 17.87 -6.01
CA GLY A 342 -2.68 18.22 -4.91
C GLY A 342 -2.37 17.08 -3.92
N ALA A 343 -2.88 15.87 -4.09
CA ALA A 343 -2.55 14.75 -3.21
C ALA A 343 -1.46 13.84 -3.79
N SER A 344 -0.61 13.29 -2.91
CA SER A 344 0.36 12.27 -3.33
C SER A 344 -0.36 11.03 -3.86
N LEU A 345 0.12 10.45 -4.96
CA LEU A 345 -0.35 9.15 -5.47
C LEU A 345 0.23 7.99 -4.66
N LYS A 346 1.47 8.15 -4.22
CA LYS A 346 2.20 7.18 -3.42
C LYS A 346 2.98 7.93 -2.36
N SER A 347 2.86 7.51 -1.11
CA SER A 347 3.68 8.04 -0.02
C SER A 347 5.15 7.69 -0.26
N SER A 348 6.05 8.60 0.09
CA SER A 348 7.45 8.21 0.25
C SER A 348 7.58 7.26 1.43
N LEU A 349 8.60 6.40 1.41
CA LEU A 349 8.84 5.41 2.44
C LEU A 349 10.34 5.27 2.71
N GLU A 350 10.71 5.28 3.98
CA GLU A 350 12.03 4.85 4.46
C GLU A 350 11.83 3.75 5.49
N ARG A 351 12.46 2.60 5.28
CA ARG A 351 12.32 1.44 6.13
C ARG A 351 13.68 0.88 6.54
N ILE A 352 13.79 0.58 7.84
CA ILE A 352 14.91 -0.18 8.39
C ILE A 352 14.31 -1.37 9.13
N ASN A 353 14.82 -2.57 8.87
CA ASN A 353 14.42 -3.79 9.55
C ASN A 353 15.65 -4.59 9.97
N GLY A 354 15.65 -5.06 11.21
CA GLY A 354 16.62 -5.98 11.77
C GLY A 354 15.89 -7.19 12.37
N TYR A 355 16.34 -8.38 12.02
CA TYR A 355 15.78 -9.63 12.51
C TYR A 355 16.91 -10.56 12.95
N THR A 356 16.70 -11.26 14.04
CA THR A 356 17.59 -12.35 14.47
C THR A 356 16.79 -13.47 15.11
N ARG A 357 17.24 -14.70 14.85
CA ARG A 357 16.72 -15.90 15.51
C ARG A 357 17.86 -16.77 15.99
N LEU A 358 17.75 -17.23 17.23
CA LEU A 358 18.59 -18.24 17.85
C LEU A 358 17.72 -19.45 18.16
N GLY A 359 18.05 -20.61 17.62
CA GLY A 359 17.39 -21.90 17.88
C GLY A 359 18.38 -22.90 18.47
N TYR A 360 17.96 -23.64 19.47
CA TYR A 360 18.78 -24.71 20.09
C TYR A 360 17.98 -26.01 20.18
N ASP A 361 18.44 -27.02 19.45
CA ASP A 361 17.88 -28.37 19.50
C ASP A 361 18.39 -29.10 20.76
N PHE A 362 17.60 -29.04 21.83
CA PHE A 362 17.97 -29.65 23.12
C PHE A 362 17.71 -31.16 23.16
N ALA A 363 16.87 -31.67 22.24
CA ALA A 363 16.66 -33.11 21.98
C ALA A 363 16.22 -33.27 20.53
N ASP A 364 16.17 -34.55 20.04
CA ASP A 364 15.68 -34.85 18.72
C ASP A 364 14.25 -34.32 18.53
N ASN A 365 14.03 -33.54 17.46
CA ASN A 365 12.76 -32.87 17.14
C ASN A 365 12.25 -31.91 18.24
N ASN A 366 13.12 -31.39 19.09
CA ASN A 366 12.75 -30.46 20.19
C ASN A 366 13.68 -29.26 20.19
N GLU A 367 13.14 -28.06 19.92
CA GLU A 367 13.85 -26.79 19.80
C GLU A 367 13.39 -25.80 20.85
N ALA A 368 14.34 -25.14 21.50
CA ALA A 368 14.14 -23.89 22.23
C ALA A 368 14.59 -22.74 21.32
N TYR A 369 13.82 -21.66 21.24
CA TYR A 369 14.15 -20.55 20.33
C TYR A 369 13.92 -19.19 20.95
N LEU A 370 14.68 -18.22 20.46
CA LEU A 370 14.49 -16.78 20.69
C LEU A 370 14.49 -16.06 19.36
N THR A 371 13.49 -15.22 19.11
CA THR A 371 13.38 -14.35 17.92
C THR A 371 13.28 -12.91 18.37
N VAL A 372 14.03 -12.03 17.71
CA VAL A 372 13.96 -10.58 17.88
C VAL A 372 13.76 -9.94 16.52
N ASN A 373 12.75 -9.08 16.40
CA ASN A 373 12.52 -8.25 15.22
C ASN A 373 12.35 -6.80 15.65
N ILE A 374 13.15 -5.91 15.05
CA ILE A 374 13.11 -4.46 15.28
C ILE A 374 12.98 -3.79 13.94
N ALA A 375 11.96 -2.97 13.78
CA ALA A 375 11.70 -2.29 12.52
C ALA A 375 11.28 -0.84 12.75
N GLN A 376 11.62 0.02 11.79
CA GLN A 376 11.13 1.38 11.70
C GLN A 376 10.68 1.65 10.27
N VAL A 377 9.52 2.28 10.13
CA VAL A 377 8.98 2.77 8.86
C VAL A 377 8.62 4.23 9.03
N LYS A 378 9.22 5.08 8.19
CA LYS A 378 8.85 6.49 8.08
C LYS A 378 8.19 6.72 6.74
N THR A 379 7.12 7.50 6.72
CA THR A 379 6.43 7.89 5.49
C THR A 379 6.11 9.37 5.49
N ASN A 380 6.07 9.94 4.31
CA ASN A 380 5.57 11.28 4.09
C ASN A 380 4.62 11.28 2.90
N ASN A 381 3.50 11.96 3.04
CA ASN A 381 2.58 12.20 1.93
C ASN A 381 1.88 13.56 2.08
N GLN A 382 1.48 14.10 0.95
CA GLN A 382 0.61 15.27 0.87
C GLN A 382 -0.82 14.77 0.67
N PRO A 383 -1.72 14.95 1.64
CA PRO A 383 -3.15 14.65 1.46
C PRO A 383 -3.80 15.71 0.56
N SER A 384 -5.03 15.44 0.13
CA SER A 384 -5.81 16.45 -0.58
C SER A 384 -5.95 17.71 0.25
N PRO A 385 -5.86 18.90 -0.35
CA PRO A 385 -6.21 20.14 0.32
C PRO A 385 -7.60 20.06 0.94
N GLY A 386 -7.79 20.68 2.10
CA GLY A 386 -9.10 20.81 2.70
C GLY A 386 -10.08 21.55 1.78
N TYR A 387 -11.35 21.21 1.85
CA TYR A 387 -12.39 21.86 1.06
C TYR A 387 -13.68 22.09 1.84
N GLY A 388 -14.39 23.17 1.50
CA GLY A 388 -15.76 23.41 1.93
C GLY A 388 -16.72 23.07 0.78
N ARG A 389 -17.57 22.04 0.95
CA ARG A 389 -18.57 21.65 -0.05
C ARG A 389 -19.85 22.41 0.15
N ALA A 390 -19.93 23.63 -0.34
CA ALA A 390 -21.17 24.43 -0.26
C ALA A 390 -21.66 24.71 1.18
N ASN A 391 -20.82 24.57 2.18
CA ASN A 391 -21.17 24.72 3.59
C ASN A 391 -20.76 26.09 4.20
N LEU A 392 -20.17 26.95 3.38
CA LEU A 392 -19.84 28.30 3.77
C LEU A 392 -20.95 29.24 3.35
N THR A 393 -21.28 30.23 4.18
CA THR A 393 -22.19 31.33 3.84
C THR A 393 -21.39 32.62 3.80
N VAL A 394 -21.43 33.31 2.68
CA VAL A 394 -20.79 34.62 2.49
C VAL A 394 -21.85 35.69 2.47
N GLN A 395 -21.67 36.74 3.29
CA GLN A 395 -22.55 37.89 3.32
C GLN A 395 -22.21 38.82 2.15
N CYS A 396 -23.22 39.38 1.52
CA CYS A 396 -23.07 40.28 0.36
C CYS A 396 -22.40 41.61 0.67
N ASP A 397 -22.41 42.03 1.92
CA ASP A 397 -21.73 43.24 2.44
C ASP A 397 -20.26 42.97 2.83
N ASN A 398 -19.76 41.74 2.66
CA ASN A 398 -18.37 41.43 2.95
C ASN A 398 -17.42 42.31 2.14
N ALA A 399 -16.55 43.04 2.87
CA ALA A 399 -15.62 44.02 2.28
C ALA A 399 -14.59 43.39 1.29
N PHE A 400 -14.33 42.10 1.39
CA PHE A 400 -13.41 41.37 0.49
C PHE A 400 -14.07 40.91 -0.81
N LEU A 401 -15.39 41.03 -0.95
CA LEU A 401 -16.06 40.68 -2.20
C LEU A 401 -15.76 41.77 -3.28
N PRO A 402 -15.53 41.33 -4.54
CA PRO A 402 -15.51 42.28 -5.66
C PRO A 402 -16.76 43.12 -5.72
N GLN A 403 -16.60 44.40 -6.08
CA GLN A 403 -17.73 45.32 -6.17
C GLN A 403 -18.82 44.79 -7.09
N THR A 404 -18.44 44.18 -8.21
CA THR A 404 -19.36 43.55 -9.16
C THR A 404 -20.28 42.51 -8.54
N ILE A 405 -19.78 41.72 -7.57
CA ILE A 405 -20.58 40.73 -6.85
C ILE A 405 -21.52 41.39 -5.87
N ARG A 406 -21.07 42.43 -5.14
CA ARG A 406 -21.94 43.23 -4.25
C ARG A 406 -23.10 43.89 -5.00
N ASP A 407 -22.79 44.44 -6.18
CA ASP A 407 -23.83 45.07 -7.04
C ASP A 407 -24.82 44.01 -7.58
N GLN A 408 -24.35 42.82 -7.95
CA GLN A 408 -25.21 41.69 -8.35
C GLN A 408 -26.08 41.20 -7.21
N CYS A 409 -25.56 41.12 -5.99
CA CYS A 409 -26.34 40.78 -4.80
C CYS A 409 -27.49 41.84 -4.59
N ALA A 410 -27.15 43.12 -4.67
CA ALA A 410 -28.14 44.18 -4.54
C ALA A 410 -29.20 44.10 -5.62
N ALA A 411 -28.82 43.92 -6.87
CA ALA A 411 -29.74 43.77 -8.00
C ALA A 411 -30.64 42.50 -7.86
N ALA A 412 -30.11 41.43 -7.28
CA ALA A 412 -30.86 40.21 -7.02
C ALA A 412 -31.67 40.21 -5.72
N GLY A 413 -31.55 41.24 -4.90
CA GLY A 413 -32.25 41.36 -3.61
C GLY A 413 -31.85 40.35 -2.57
N ILE A 414 -30.60 39.83 -2.62
CA ILE A 414 -30.06 38.84 -1.68
C ILE A 414 -29.07 39.48 -0.72
N THR A 415 -28.99 38.96 0.51
CA THR A 415 -28.05 39.39 1.54
C THR A 415 -26.88 38.44 1.74
N SER A 416 -26.99 37.21 1.26
CA SER A 416 -25.94 36.18 1.36
C SER A 416 -26.10 35.11 0.28
N PHE A 417 -25.06 34.35 0.09
CA PHE A 417 -25.05 33.18 -0.80
C PHE A 417 -24.21 32.05 -0.23
N GLY A 418 -24.47 30.79 -0.69
CA GLY A 418 -23.66 29.65 -0.37
C GLY A 418 -22.37 29.63 -1.17
N PHE A 419 -21.28 29.17 -0.55
CA PHE A 419 -19.94 29.20 -1.12
C PHE A 419 -19.19 27.94 -0.85
N GLY A 420 -18.41 27.48 -1.81
CA GLY A 420 -17.51 26.32 -1.69
C GLY A 420 -16.12 26.63 -2.23
N SER A 421 -15.09 26.19 -1.52
CA SER A 421 -13.70 26.40 -1.89
C SER A 421 -12.85 25.19 -1.54
N SER A 422 -11.79 24.91 -2.29
CA SER A 422 -10.84 23.85 -2.02
C SER A 422 -9.65 24.27 -1.16
N ASN A 423 -9.64 25.46 -0.58
CA ASN A 423 -8.55 25.97 0.25
C ASN A 423 -7.14 25.85 -0.38
N ALA A 424 -7.05 25.72 -1.70
CA ALA A 424 -5.79 25.50 -2.41
C ALA A 424 -4.82 26.70 -2.38
N GLN A 425 -5.25 27.82 -1.81
CA GLN A 425 -4.44 28.99 -1.52
C GLN A 425 -3.67 28.90 -0.19
N LEU A 426 -4.02 27.94 0.67
CA LEU A 426 -3.31 27.66 1.91
C LEU A 426 -2.10 26.78 1.61
N PRO A 427 -1.07 26.75 2.49
CA PRO A 427 -0.01 25.76 2.39
C PRO A 427 -0.58 24.34 2.35
N ASP A 428 -0.02 23.52 1.48
CA ASP A 428 -0.44 22.12 1.37
C ASP A 428 -0.13 21.38 2.67
N PRO A 429 -1.09 20.65 3.23
CA PRO A 429 -0.84 19.83 4.40
C PRO A 429 0.16 18.72 4.07
N GLN A 430 1.00 18.36 5.04
CA GLN A 430 1.94 17.25 4.94
C GLN A 430 1.68 16.31 6.10
N VAL A 431 1.70 15.01 5.84
CA VAL A 431 1.55 13.99 6.89
C VAL A 431 2.84 13.20 7.00
N TYR A 432 3.47 13.31 8.14
CA TYR A 432 4.66 12.53 8.50
C TYR A 432 4.25 11.43 9.48
N THR A 433 4.60 10.19 9.16
CA THR A 433 4.38 9.07 10.05
C THR A 433 5.71 8.40 10.36
N ASP A 434 5.99 8.16 11.64
CA ASP A 434 7.11 7.36 12.13
C ASP A 434 6.57 6.20 12.97
N ARG A 435 6.69 4.97 12.46
CA ARG A 435 6.27 3.74 13.16
C ARG A 435 7.50 2.93 13.52
N LYS A 436 7.61 2.55 14.80
CA LYS A 436 8.66 1.70 15.33
C LYS A 436 8.04 0.46 15.95
N GLN A 437 8.56 -0.70 15.62
CA GLN A 437 8.14 -1.98 16.17
C GLN A 437 9.31 -2.69 16.84
N TYR A 438 9.03 -3.23 18.00
CA TYR A 438 9.92 -4.12 18.75
C TYR A 438 9.16 -5.39 19.07
N ARG A 439 9.66 -6.54 18.64
CA ARG A 439 9.04 -7.84 18.87
C ARG A 439 10.07 -8.83 19.38
N PHE A 440 9.73 -9.48 20.49
CA PHE A 440 10.53 -10.50 21.15
C PHE A 440 9.68 -11.74 21.34
N VAL A 441 10.16 -12.89 20.87
CA VAL A 441 9.47 -14.18 21.03
C VAL A 441 10.44 -15.21 21.57
N GLY A 442 10.08 -15.86 22.67
CA GLY A 442 10.81 -16.99 23.20
C GLY A 442 9.90 -18.19 23.33
N GLY A 443 10.32 -19.37 22.88
CA GLY A 443 9.44 -20.52 22.86
C GLY A 443 10.16 -21.87 22.82
N LEU A 444 9.35 -22.87 23.00
CA LEU A 444 9.70 -24.29 22.89
C LEU A 444 8.76 -24.96 21.91
N LYS A 445 9.27 -25.68 20.95
CA LYS A 445 8.45 -26.48 20.04
C LYS A 445 9.08 -27.86 19.84
N GLY A 446 8.25 -28.84 19.58
CA GLY A 446 8.77 -30.18 19.33
C GLY A 446 7.73 -31.27 19.40
N GLN A 447 8.22 -32.47 19.66
CA GLN A 447 7.43 -33.69 19.71
C GLN A 447 7.77 -34.52 20.95
N PHE A 448 6.77 -35.21 21.50
CA PHE A 448 6.97 -36.21 22.55
C PHE A 448 5.98 -37.34 22.37
N GLY A 449 6.41 -38.54 22.74
CA GLY A 449 5.56 -39.73 22.73
C GLY A 449 4.83 -39.89 24.06
N LEU A 450 3.51 -40.12 24.02
CA LEU A 450 2.71 -40.43 25.19
C LEU A 450 1.60 -41.41 24.83
N GLY A 451 1.54 -42.53 25.56
CA GLY A 451 0.47 -43.52 25.36
C GLY A 451 0.48 -44.22 23.99
N GLY A 452 1.65 -44.35 23.35
CA GLY A 452 1.78 -44.94 22.01
C GLY A 452 1.38 -44.02 20.86
N THR A 453 1.18 -42.75 21.12
CA THR A 453 0.93 -41.72 20.13
C THR A 453 1.96 -40.60 20.23
N ASP A 454 2.27 -39.98 19.08
CA ASP A 454 3.17 -38.82 19.00
C ASP A 454 2.37 -37.53 19.14
N TRP A 455 2.81 -36.69 20.03
CA TRP A 455 2.21 -35.37 20.31
C TRP A 455 3.19 -34.28 19.87
N ASN A 456 2.65 -33.29 19.14
CA ASN A 456 3.39 -32.08 18.80
C ASN A 456 3.02 -30.97 19.80
N TYR A 457 4.01 -30.15 20.16
CA TYR A 457 3.78 -28.96 20.97
C TYR A 457 4.49 -27.75 20.41
N ASP A 458 3.89 -26.60 20.58
CA ASP A 458 4.46 -25.27 20.32
C ASP A 458 3.95 -24.32 21.42
N ALA A 459 4.85 -23.93 22.30
CA ALA A 459 4.55 -23.07 23.44
C ALA A 459 5.51 -21.87 23.43
N TYR A 460 4.97 -20.67 23.33
CA TYR A 460 5.79 -19.46 23.26
C TYR A 460 5.18 -18.32 24.07
N TYR A 461 6.06 -17.40 24.43
CA TYR A 461 5.71 -16.08 24.95
C TYR A 461 6.18 -15.03 23.97
N GLU A 462 5.30 -14.08 23.67
CA GLU A 462 5.60 -12.95 22.79
C GLU A 462 5.36 -11.64 23.51
N HIS A 463 6.31 -10.70 23.35
CA HIS A 463 6.17 -9.33 23.75
C HIS A 463 6.41 -8.42 22.55
N GLY A 464 5.40 -7.63 22.19
CA GLY A 464 5.45 -6.71 21.05
C GLY A 464 5.00 -5.31 21.43
N ILE A 465 5.73 -4.30 20.97
CA ILE A 465 5.40 -2.89 21.15
C ILE A 465 5.50 -2.21 19.78
N THR A 466 4.47 -1.45 19.42
CA THR A 466 4.51 -0.51 18.30
C THR A 466 4.30 0.91 18.82
N ILE A 467 5.19 1.81 18.40
CA ILE A 467 5.10 3.25 18.66
C ILE A 467 4.82 3.92 17.31
N SER A 468 3.72 4.66 17.22
CA SER A 468 3.34 5.38 16.00
C SER A 468 3.18 6.86 16.33
N ASP A 469 4.01 7.70 15.71
CA ASP A 469 3.96 9.17 15.77
C ASP A 469 3.48 9.69 14.41
N ILE A 470 2.35 10.40 14.42
CA ILE A 470 1.76 10.99 13.22
C ILE A 470 1.67 12.49 13.42
N ARG A 471 2.27 13.25 12.51
CA ARG A 471 2.28 14.72 12.52
C ARG A 471 1.69 15.24 11.23
N VAL A 472 0.86 16.24 11.37
CA VAL A 472 0.23 16.95 10.24
C VAL A 472 0.65 18.42 10.29
#